data_3bfe3d30691bafd347309939a81d9211
#
_entry.id   3bfe3d30691bafd347309939a81d9211
#
_cell.length_a   1.000
_cell.length_b   1.000
_cell.length_c   1.000
_cell.angle_alpha   90.00
_cell.angle_beta   90.00
_cell.angle_gamma   90.00
#
_symmetry.space_group_name_H-M   'P 1'
#
loop_
_entity.id
_entity.type
_entity.pdbx_description
1 polymer ?
#
loop_
_entity_poly.entity_id
_entity_poly.type
_entity_poly.pdbx_seq_one_letter_code
_entity_poly.pdbx_strand_id
1 'polypeptide(L)'
;MKRYIKASASDAIVLDNENKHTTASQIALNLESEWDAIEGYQKLIPFFEMHNDSDSIDKIREIISDELNHAEVLREIMRKYDGDIPTNEN
;
A
#
# COMPACT_ATOMS: atom_id res chain seq x y z
N MET A 1 7.78 7.63 18.19
CA MET A 1 7.24 7.43 17.90
C MET A 1 6.72 7.44 17.78
N LYS A 2 6.67 7.74 17.78
CA LYS A 2 5.96 7.78 17.61
C LYS A 2 5.18 7.72 17.27
N ARG A 3 4.87 7.91 17.31
CA ARG A 3 4.01 7.91 16.89
C ARG A 3 3.27 7.74 16.49
N TYR A 4 2.84 7.68 16.57
CA TYR A 4 2.00 7.47 16.11
C TYR A 4 1.30 7.26 15.94
N ILE A 5 1.05 7.30 16.12
CA ILE A 5 0.29 7.13 16.02
C ILE A 5 -0.37 6.86 15.92
N LYS A 6 -0.71 6.78 16.31
CA LYS A 6 -1.50 6.50 16.20
C LYS A 6 -2.25 6.65 16.00
N ALA A 7 -2.34 6.95 16.33
CA ALA A 7 -3.04 7.12 16.06
C ALA A 7 -3.47 7.55 15.65
N SER A 8 -3.56 7.73 15.88
CA SER A 8 -3.98 8.17 15.29
C SER A 8 -3.69 8.77 14.70
N ALA A 9 -3.60 9.03 14.58
CA ALA A 9 -3.29 9.51 13.91
C ALA A 9 -2.91 10.32 13.76
N SER A 10 -2.99 10.53 14.16
CA SER A 10 -2.58 11.08 14.01
C SER A 10 -1.91 11.56 14.31
N ASP A 11 -1.80 11.44 14.93
CA ASP A 11 -1.08 11.69 15.15
C ASP A 11 -0.28 11.95 14.92
N ALA A 12 -0.13 11.86 14.69
CA ALA A 12 0.47 11.95 14.21
C ALA A 12 1.07 12.37 13.69
N ILE A 13 1.18 12.63 13.53
CA ILE A 13 1.71 12.83 12.92
C ILE A 13 2.32 13.61 12.75
N VAL A 14 2.78 13.83 12.92
CA VAL A 14 3.32 14.33 12.85
C VAL A 14 3.68 15.17 12.34
N LEU A 15 4.02 15.79 12.11
CA LEU A 15 4.16 16.46 11.57
C LEU A 15 4.87 17.46 11.03
N ASP A 16 5.68 18.25 10.30
CA ASP A 16 5.99 19.28 10.10
C ASP A 16 6.75 19.64 8.90
N ASN A 17 7.77 20.24 8.83
CA ASN A 17 8.46 20.55 7.64
C ASN A 17 8.93 19.34 6.97
N GLU A 18 8.90 18.29 7.68
CA GLU A 18 9.12 17.01 7.09
C GLU A 18 7.90 16.51 6.38
N ASN A 19 6.84 17.26 6.41
CA ASN A 19 5.56 16.74 5.95
C ASN A 19 5.57 16.29 4.52
N LYS A 20 6.24 17.02 3.63
CA LYS A 20 6.29 16.62 2.24
C LYS A 20 6.99 15.29 2.08
N HIS A 21 8.13 15.18 2.74
CA HIS A 21 8.89 13.93 2.74
C HIS A 21 8.07 12.82 3.34
N THR A 22 7.39 13.14 4.44
CA THR A 22 6.59 12.18 5.15
C THR A 22 5.40 11.70 4.31
N THR A 23 4.84 12.59 3.50
CA THR A 23 3.71 12.20 2.66
C THR A 23 4.13 11.12 1.68
N ALA A 24 5.23 11.31 0.99
CA ALA A 24 5.69 10.30 0.05
C ALA A 24 6.01 9.00 0.77
N SER A 25 6.60 9.09 1.96
CA SER A 25 6.92 7.91 2.73
C SER A 25 5.69 7.14 3.15
N GLN A 26 4.64 7.86 3.54
CA GLN A 26 3.39 7.22 3.94
C GLN A 26 2.74 6.52 2.75
N ILE A 27 2.77 7.16 1.60
CA ILE A 27 2.20 6.53 0.41
C ILE A 27 2.99 5.28 0.05
N ALA A 28 4.32 5.33 0.19
CA ALA A 28 5.16 4.18 -0.08
C ALA A 28 4.81 3.02 0.84
N LEU A 29 4.52 3.31 2.11
CA LEU A 29 4.11 2.28 3.05
C LEU A 29 2.78 1.65 2.64
N ASN A 30 1.86 2.48 2.18
CA ASN A 30 0.58 1.96 1.70
C ASN A 30 0.75 1.10 0.47
N LEU A 31 1.65 1.50 -0.44
CA LEU A 31 1.97 0.70 -1.61
C LEU A 31 2.50 -0.67 -1.19
N GLU A 32 3.40 -0.67 -0.22
CA GLU A 32 3.95 -1.92 0.31
C GLU A 32 2.85 -2.81 0.85
N SER A 33 1.89 -2.21 1.57
CA SER A 33 0.76 -2.95 2.10
C SER A 33 -0.08 -3.59 0.99
N GLU A 34 -0.28 -2.87 -0.11
CA GLU A 34 -1.05 -3.42 -1.22
C GLU A 34 -0.33 -4.63 -1.81
N TRP A 35 0.98 -4.53 -1.98
CA TRP A 35 1.76 -5.64 -2.52
C TRP A 35 1.75 -6.83 -1.57
N ASP A 36 1.84 -6.58 -0.26
CA ASP A 36 1.76 -7.66 0.72
C ASP A 36 0.40 -8.35 0.65
N ALA A 37 -0.66 -7.58 0.48
CA ALA A 37 -2.00 -8.14 0.37
C ALA A 37 -2.12 -9.02 -0.87
N ILE A 38 -1.60 -8.53 -1.99
CA ILE A 38 -1.62 -9.30 -3.24
C ILE A 38 -0.91 -10.63 -3.05
N GLU A 39 0.26 -10.58 -2.43
CA GLU A 39 1.02 -11.81 -2.19
C GLU A 39 0.24 -12.77 -1.31
N GLY A 40 -0.41 -12.23 -0.28
CA GLY A 40 -1.22 -13.06 0.60
C GLY A 40 -2.38 -13.72 -0.12
N TYR A 41 -3.06 -12.98 -0.98
CA TYR A 41 -4.17 -13.54 -1.75
C TYR A 41 -3.68 -14.62 -2.71
N GLN A 42 -2.54 -14.38 -3.36
CA GLN A 42 -1.99 -15.37 -4.29
C GLN A 42 -1.70 -16.69 -3.60
N LYS A 43 -1.29 -16.62 -2.34
CA LYS A 43 -0.99 -17.84 -1.58
C LYS A 43 -2.21 -18.67 -1.27
N LEU A 44 -3.40 -18.08 -1.38
CA LEU A 44 -4.64 -18.82 -1.13
C LEU A 44 -5.04 -19.69 -2.33
N ILE A 45 -4.60 -19.32 -3.52
CA ILE A 45 -5.04 -20.01 -4.74
C ILE A 45 -4.77 -21.53 -4.69
N PRO A 46 -3.58 -21.98 -4.31
CA PRO A 46 -3.34 -23.43 -4.25
C PRO A 46 -4.31 -24.17 -3.31
N PHE A 47 -4.71 -23.51 -2.22
CA PHE A 47 -5.65 -24.13 -1.30
C PHE A 47 -7.02 -24.31 -1.94
N PHE A 48 -7.47 -23.29 -2.69
CA PHE A 48 -8.74 -23.41 -3.40
C PHE A 48 -8.67 -24.44 -4.51
N GLU A 49 -7.50 -24.56 -5.15
CA GLU A 49 -7.29 -25.60 -6.17
C GLU A 49 -7.42 -26.99 -5.58
N MET A 50 -6.91 -27.17 -4.36
CA MET A 50 -7.02 -28.45 -3.68
C MET A 50 -8.48 -28.87 -3.47
N HIS A 51 -9.35 -27.89 -3.34
CA HIS A 51 -10.77 -28.14 -3.10
C HIS A 51 -11.60 -28.06 -4.39
N ASN A 52 -10.96 -27.90 -5.53
CA ASN A 52 -11.65 -27.70 -6.80
C ASN A 52 -12.63 -26.54 -6.72
N ASP A 53 -12.24 -25.48 -6.03
CA ASP A 53 -13.09 -24.34 -5.75
C ASP A 53 -12.76 -23.22 -6.72
N SER A 54 -13.20 -23.39 -7.97
CA SER A 54 -12.90 -22.39 -9.00
C SER A 54 -13.61 -21.06 -8.73
N ASP A 55 -14.73 -21.11 -8.06
CA ASP A 55 -15.47 -19.89 -7.74
C ASP A 55 -14.65 -18.99 -6.82
N SER A 56 -14.06 -19.56 -5.77
CA SER A 56 -13.23 -18.77 -4.87
C SER A 56 -11.97 -18.27 -5.56
N ILE A 57 -11.40 -19.07 -6.47
CA ILE A 57 -10.24 -18.62 -7.24
C ILE A 57 -10.59 -17.40 -8.06
N ASP A 58 -11.74 -17.43 -8.73
CA ASP A 58 -12.16 -16.30 -9.54
C ASP A 58 -12.35 -15.05 -8.68
N LYS A 59 -12.95 -15.22 -7.51
CA LYS A 59 -13.17 -14.09 -6.61
C LYS A 59 -11.88 -13.52 -6.09
N ILE A 60 -10.92 -14.39 -5.75
CA ILE A 60 -9.61 -13.93 -5.28
C ILE A 60 -8.88 -13.18 -6.38
N ARG A 61 -8.97 -13.68 -7.61
CA ARG A 61 -8.33 -12.99 -8.73
C ARG A 61 -8.92 -11.61 -8.96
N GLU A 62 -10.21 -11.48 -8.71
CA GLU A 62 -10.88 -10.18 -8.80
C GLU A 62 -10.32 -9.22 -7.75
N ILE A 63 -10.16 -9.72 -6.53
CA ILE A 63 -9.59 -8.91 -5.46
C ILE A 63 -8.17 -8.49 -5.80
N ILE A 64 -7.38 -9.42 -6.31
CA ILE A 64 -6.00 -9.12 -6.71
C ILE A 64 -5.98 -8.04 -7.78
N SER A 65 -6.89 -8.13 -8.76
CA SER A 65 -6.97 -7.12 -9.80
C SER A 65 -7.28 -5.74 -9.22
N ASP A 66 -8.19 -5.69 -8.24
CA ASP A 66 -8.53 -4.44 -7.59
C ASP A 66 -7.33 -3.87 -6.83
N GLU A 67 -6.57 -4.73 -6.16
CA GLU A 67 -5.39 -4.27 -5.42
C GLU A 67 -4.33 -3.75 -6.37
N LEU A 68 -4.18 -4.38 -7.53
CA LEU A 68 -3.23 -3.89 -8.53
C LEU A 68 -3.62 -2.49 -9.01
N ASN A 69 -4.92 -2.26 -9.18
CA ASN A 69 -5.41 -0.93 -9.55
C ASN A 69 -5.12 0.08 -8.45
N HIS A 70 -5.33 -0.31 -7.19
CA HIS A 70 -5.02 0.57 -6.06
C HIS A 70 -3.55 0.94 -6.06
N ALA A 71 -2.69 -0.04 -6.27
CA ALA A 71 -1.25 0.20 -6.28
C ALA A 71 -0.88 1.19 -7.38
N GLU A 72 -1.53 1.07 -8.53
CA GLU A 72 -1.24 1.98 -9.64
C GLU A 72 -1.65 3.40 -9.29
N VAL A 73 -2.84 3.56 -8.70
CA VAL A 73 -3.32 4.88 -8.29
C VAL A 73 -2.39 5.48 -7.23
N LEU A 74 -2.00 4.67 -6.25
CA LEU A 74 -1.08 5.15 -5.22
C LEU A 74 0.24 5.60 -5.81
N ARG A 75 0.74 4.86 -6.80
CA ARG A 75 1.98 5.22 -7.46
C ARG A 75 1.86 6.56 -8.17
N GLU A 76 0.72 6.79 -8.83
CA GLU A 76 0.48 8.06 -9.49
C GLU A 76 0.44 9.21 -8.50
N ILE A 77 -0.24 9.00 -7.38
CA ILE A 77 -0.29 10.02 -6.34
C ILE A 77 1.10 10.31 -5.81
N MET A 78 1.88 9.24 -5.57
CA MET A 78 3.22 9.42 -5.02
C MET A 78 4.10 10.26 -5.92
N ARG A 79 3.93 10.13 -7.24
CA ARG A 79 4.73 10.90 -8.18
C ARG A 79 4.52 12.40 -8.01
N LYS A 80 3.35 12.82 -7.55
CA LYS A 80 3.08 14.23 -7.32
C LYS A 80 3.97 14.81 -6.24
N TYR A 81 4.45 13.96 -5.33
CA TYR A 81 5.24 14.41 -4.19
C TYR A 81 6.72 14.11 -4.34
N ASP A 82 7.11 13.42 -5.40
CA ASP A 82 8.51 13.05 -5.60
C ASP A 82 9.40 14.28 -5.72
N GLY A 83 8.91 15.31 -6.42
CA GLY A 83 9.68 16.52 -6.61
C GLY A 83 9.82 17.34 -5.35
N ASP A 84 9.00 17.06 -4.35
CA ASP A 84 9.02 17.78 -3.09
C ASP A 84 9.94 17.15 -2.06
N ILE A 85 10.35 15.92 -2.30
CA ILE A 85 11.20 15.21 -1.36
C ILE A 85 12.61 15.76 -1.49
N PRO A 86 13.21 16.25 -0.40
CA PRO A 86 14.55 16.77 -0.46
C PRO A 86 15.51 15.60 -0.60
N THR A 87 15.98 15.43 -1.73
CA THR A 87 16.87 14.35 -1.98
C THR A 87 18.28 14.85 -1.95
N ASN A 88 17.85 14.92 -1.97
CA ASN A 88 18.45 14.93 -2.10
C ASN A 88 19.11 15.21 -1.52
N GLU A 89 18.79 15.23 -1.16
CA GLU A 89 19.06 15.33 -0.73
C GLU A 89 19.62 14.97 -0.61
N ASN A 90 19.70 15.04 -0.85
CA ASN A 90 19.95 14.59 -1.13
C ASN A 90 20.20 14.53 -1.21
#